data_a54138ef1a18829941a621af9ed87632
#
_entry.id   a54138ef1a18829941a621af9ed87632
#
_cell.length_a   1.000
_cell.length_b   1.000
_cell.length_c   1.000
_cell.angle_alpha   90.00
_cell.angle_beta   90.00
_cell.angle_gamma   90.00
#
_symmetry.space_group_name_H-M   'P 1'
#
loop_
_entity.id
_entity.type
_entity.pdbx_description
1 polymer ?
#
loop_
_entity_poly.entity_id
_entity_poly.type
_entity_poly.pdbx_seq_one_letter_code
_entity_poly.pdbx_strand_id
1 'polypeptide(L)'
;DPQAESHRPNIREAIREGQEIVVQVEKEERGNKGAALTTFISLAGRYLVLMPNNPRAGGVSRRIEGEDRQELREAMSSLDIPDGMGLIVRTAGVGRSQDELQWDLDYLLNLWRAIETAAPQKKAPFLIYQESNIIIRALRDYLRADIGEILVDNPAVYRQAQDFIQQVMPHNLSKLKPYQDSIPLFTRFQIESQIETAYQREVSLPSGGGIVIDYTEAL
;
A
#
# COMPACT_ATOMS: atom_id res chain seq x y z
N ASP A 1 38.66 -15.02 12.29
CA ASP A 1 38.88 -13.62 12.67
C ASP A 1 37.56 -12.95 13.02
N PRO A 2 37.25 -12.66 14.29
CA PRO A 2 35.98 -12.05 14.68
C PRO A 2 36.11 -10.53 14.87
N GLN A 3 36.58 -9.80 13.87
CA GLN A 3 36.68 -8.34 13.91
C GLN A 3 36.48 -7.71 12.53
N ALA A 4 35.38 -8.05 11.85
CA ALA A 4 34.82 -7.14 10.86
C ALA A 4 33.65 -6.41 11.55
N GLU A 5 33.95 -5.47 12.42
CA GLU A 5 32.99 -4.43 12.77
C GLU A 5 32.55 -3.77 11.48
N SER A 6 31.32 -4.04 11.05
CA SER A 6 30.72 -3.39 9.89
C SER A 6 30.60 -1.90 10.23
N HIS A 7 31.62 -1.13 9.88
CA HIS A 7 31.60 0.33 9.99
C HIS A 7 30.37 0.84 9.22
N ARG A 8 29.35 1.25 9.93
CA ARG A 8 28.18 1.91 9.34
C ARG A 8 28.66 3.29 8.89
N PRO A 9 28.70 3.56 7.58
CA PRO A 9 29.15 4.85 7.10
C PRO A 9 28.30 5.97 7.71
N ASN A 10 28.98 7.04 8.13
CA ASN A 10 28.29 8.25 8.56
C ASN A 10 27.54 8.86 7.35
N ILE A 11 26.43 9.54 7.60
CA ILE A 11 25.65 10.20 6.55
C ILE A 11 26.49 11.14 5.67
N ARG A 12 27.49 11.80 6.24
CA ARG A 12 28.44 12.65 5.50
C ARG A 12 29.38 11.90 4.56
N GLU A 13 29.58 10.61 4.81
CA GLU A 13 30.38 9.73 3.95
C GLU A 13 29.52 9.11 2.86
N ALA A 14 28.24 8.87 3.14
CA ALA A 14 27.30 8.24 2.24
C ALA A 14 26.68 9.22 1.23
N ILE A 15 26.46 10.48 1.63
CA ILE A 15 25.76 11.50 0.84
C ILE A 15 26.62 12.76 0.79
N ARG A 16 26.79 13.32 -0.41
CA ARG A 16 27.52 14.56 -0.63
C ARG A 16 26.58 15.75 -0.72
N GLU A 17 27.06 16.92 -0.28
CA GLU A 17 26.32 18.16 -0.42
C GLU A 17 26.06 18.47 -1.92
N GLY A 18 24.83 18.85 -2.25
CA GLY A 18 24.37 19.07 -3.63
C GLY A 18 24.02 17.80 -4.41
N GLN A 19 24.17 16.62 -3.83
CA GLN A 19 23.76 15.36 -4.46
C GLN A 19 22.22 15.24 -4.47
N GLU A 20 21.66 14.94 -5.65
CA GLU A 20 20.25 14.59 -5.79
C GLU A 20 20.03 13.12 -5.46
N ILE A 21 19.03 12.82 -4.64
CA ILE A 21 18.68 11.47 -4.21
C ILE A 21 17.17 11.27 -4.27
N VAL A 22 16.74 10.04 -4.57
CA VAL A 22 15.34 9.64 -4.49
C VAL A 22 15.04 9.24 -3.06
N VAL A 23 14.01 9.83 -2.49
CA VAL A 23 13.56 9.52 -1.13
C VAL A 23 12.07 9.22 -1.13
N GLN A 24 11.66 8.35 -0.21
CA GLN A 24 10.26 8.09 0.10
C GLN A 24 9.90 8.77 1.42
N VAL A 25 8.75 9.43 1.46
CA VAL A 25 8.19 9.96 2.71
C VAL A 25 7.53 8.82 3.46
N GLU A 26 8.10 8.42 4.60
CA GLU A 26 7.52 7.39 5.48
C GLU A 26 6.45 7.97 6.40
N LYS A 27 6.67 9.19 6.87
CA LYS A 27 5.75 9.92 7.73
C LYS A 27 5.72 11.38 7.32
N GLU A 28 4.55 11.93 7.22
CA GLU A 28 4.34 13.34 7.01
C GLU A 28 4.80 14.17 8.21
N GLU A 29 5.08 15.43 7.99
CA GLU A 29 5.38 16.36 9.06
C GLU A 29 4.20 16.47 10.04
N ARG A 30 4.51 16.53 11.33
CA ARG A 30 3.50 16.64 12.37
C ARG A 30 3.96 17.59 13.47
N GLY A 31 3.26 18.70 13.63
CA GLY A 31 3.62 19.76 14.57
C GLY A 31 5.02 20.30 14.28
N ASN A 32 5.92 20.22 15.26
CA ASN A 32 7.31 20.69 15.12
C ASN A 32 8.27 19.63 14.56
N LYS A 33 7.77 18.43 14.22
CA LYS A 33 8.57 17.35 13.61
C LYS A 33 8.47 17.41 12.10
N GLY A 34 9.60 17.53 11.42
CA GLY A 34 9.67 17.39 9.97
C GLY A 34 9.30 15.99 9.51
N ALA A 35 9.07 15.83 8.21
CA ALA A 35 8.77 14.54 7.59
C ALA A 35 9.90 13.53 7.81
N ALA A 36 9.54 12.26 8.01
CA ALA A 36 10.50 11.17 8.03
C ALA A 36 10.72 10.66 6.61
N LEU A 37 11.98 10.69 6.18
CA LEU A 37 12.40 10.30 4.83
C LEU A 37 13.29 9.06 4.90
N THR A 38 13.18 8.20 3.88
CA THR A 38 14.06 7.05 3.70
C THR A 38 14.52 6.94 2.26
N THR A 39 15.73 6.42 2.03
CA THR A 39 16.23 6.02 0.72
C THR A 39 15.87 4.59 0.38
N PHE A 40 15.40 3.80 1.33
CA PHE A 40 14.88 2.45 1.11
C PHE A 40 13.45 2.52 0.59
N ILE A 41 13.32 2.55 -0.73
CA ILE A 41 12.01 2.62 -1.38
C ILE A 41 11.24 1.31 -1.14
N SER A 42 9.97 1.41 -0.81
CA SER A 42 9.04 0.29 -0.70
C SER A 42 7.76 0.56 -1.47
N LEU A 43 7.44 -0.29 -2.43
CA LEU A 43 6.26 -0.19 -3.27
C LEU A 43 5.28 -1.30 -2.90
N ALA A 44 4.08 -0.93 -2.46
CA ALA A 44 3.08 -1.88 -2.03
C ALA A 44 2.13 -2.23 -3.17
N GLY A 45 2.11 -3.52 -3.54
CA GLY A 45 1.10 -4.12 -4.38
C GLY A 45 -0.07 -4.65 -3.56
N ARG A 46 -0.88 -5.50 -4.18
CA ARG A 46 -1.98 -6.17 -3.51
C ARG A 46 -1.49 -7.24 -2.54
N TYR A 47 -0.61 -8.09 -2.98
CA TYR A 47 -0.09 -9.25 -2.26
C TYR A 47 1.35 -9.09 -1.82
N LEU A 48 2.10 -8.24 -2.50
CA LEU A 48 3.54 -8.09 -2.38
C LEU A 48 3.93 -6.67 -1.97
N VAL A 49 5.13 -6.55 -1.40
CA VAL A 49 5.84 -5.27 -1.24
C VAL A 49 7.21 -5.45 -1.88
N LEU A 50 7.50 -4.64 -2.90
CA LEU A 50 8.78 -4.62 -3.58
C LEU A 50 9.70 -3.57 -2.93
N MET A 51 10.92 -3.96 -2.66
CA MET A 51 12.00 -3.09 -2.17
C MET A 51 13.14 -3.06 -3.18
N PRO A 52 13.08 -2.17 -4.18
CA PRO A 52 13.97 -2.25 -5.35
C PRO A 52 15.44 -2.01 -5.04
N ASN A 53 15.77 -1.36 -3.95
CA ASN A 53 17.15 -1.05 -3.54
C ASN A 53 17.54 -1.64 -2.18
N ASN A 54 16.85 -2.70 -1.74
CA ASN A 54 17.15 -3.38 -0.48
C ASN A 54 17.12 -4.92 -0.63
N PRO A 55 18.16 -5.55 -1.19
CA PRO A 55 18.19 -6.99 -1.43
C PRO A 55 18.21 -7.83 -0.14
N ARG A 56 18.51 -7.22 1.00
CA ARG A 56 18.48 -7.90 2.30
C ARG A 56 17.08 -7.95 2.91
N ALA A 57 16.17 -7.13 2.42
CA ALA A 57 14.78 -7.20 2.81
C ALA A 57 14.08 -8.27 1.99
N GLY A 58 13.33 -9.13 2.67
CA GLY A 58 12.58 -10.16 1.96
C GLY A 58 11.95 -11.17 2.90
N GLY A 59 11.05 -11.96 2.34
CA GLY A 59 10.43 -13.06 3.05
C GLY A 59 8.92 -12.97 3.12
N VAL A 60 8.36 -13.72 4.06
CA VAL A 60 6.92 -13.79 4.29
C VAL A 60 6.58 -13.00 5.55
N SER A 61 5.48 -12.26 5.52
CA SER A 61 4.99 -11.49 6.67
C SER A 61 5.06 -12.31 7.98
N ARG A 62 5.48 -11.66 9.06
CA ARG A 62 5.59 -12.32 10.38
C ARG A 62 4.24 -12.78 10.94
N ARG A 63 3.12 -12.27 10.40
CA ARG A 63 1.75 -12.64 10.78
C ARG A 63 1.29 -13.95 10.15
N ILE A 64 2.06 -14.50 9.21
CA ILE A 64 1.74 -15.75 8.53
C ILE A 64 2.58 -16.84 9.17
N GLU A 65 1.94 -17.92 9.61
CA GLU A 65 2.55 -19.02 10.35
C GLU A 65 2.20 -20.38 9.70
N GLY A 66 2.83 -21.44 10.17
CA GLY A 66 2.51 -22.81 9.78
C GLY A 66 2.72 -23.14 8.30
N GLU A 67 1.81 -23.95 7.76
CA GLU A 67 1.84 -24.44 6.38
C GLU A 67 1.75 -23.29 5.36
N ASP A 68 0.87 -22.31 5.59
CA ASP A 68 0.74 -21.13 4.72
C ASP A 68 2.08 -20.42 4.49
N ARG A 69 2.90 -20.35 5.53
CA ARG A 69 4.23 -19.72 5.43
C ARG A 69 5.19 -20.51 4.55
N GLN A 70 5.10 -21.82 4.59
CA GLN A 70 5.93 -22.69 3.77
C GLN A 70 5.49 -22.64 2.31
N GLU A 71 4.20 -22.76 2.04
CA GLU A 71 3.64 -22.64 0.69
C GLU A 71 4.01 -21.31 0.03
N LEU A 72 3.92 -20.21 0.77
CA LEU A 72 4.29 -18.90 0.24
C LEU A 72 5.80 -18.76 -0.01
N ARG A 73 6.66 -19.42 0.77
CA ARG A 73 8.11 -19.45 0.49
C ARG A 73 8.41 -20.20 -0.80
N GLU A 74 7.72 -21.31 -1.04
CA GLU A 74 7.85 -22.09 -2.27
C GLU A 74 7.35 -21.27 -3.47
N ALA A 75 6.19 -20.63 -3.36
CA ALA A 75 5.68 -19.74 -4.39
C ALA A 75 6.64 -18.57 -4.68
N MET A 76 7.22 -17.95 -3.66
CA MET A 76 8.22 -16.87 -3.84
C MET A 76 9.47 -17.34 -4.58
N SER A 77 9.92 -18.58 -4.35
CA SER A 77 11.12 -19.12 -5.02
C SER A 77 10.93 -19.29 -6.53
N SER A 78 9.68 -19.31 -6.97
CA SER A 78 9.29 -19.44 -8.37
C SER A 78 9.01 -18.11 -9.06
N LEU A 79 9.09 -16.98 -8.34
CA LEU A 79 8.88 -15.65 -8.90
C LEU A 79 10.17 -15.11 -9.54
N ASP A 80 10.00 -14.41 -10.66
CA ASP A 80 11.11 -13.75 -11.38
C ASP A 80 11.51 -12.42 -10.72
N ILE A 81 12.18 -12.51 -9.56
CA ILE A 81 12.62 -11.33 -8.80
C ILE A 81 13.97 -10.87 -9.37
N PRO A 82 14.12 -9.64 -9.86
CA PRO A 82 15.40 -9.12 -10.31
C PRO A 82 16.46 -9.10 -9.21
N ASP A 83 17.71 -9.31 -9.60
CA ASP A 83 18.85 -9.23 -8.68
C ASP A 83 18.92 -7.86 -7.99
N GLY A 84 19.24 -7.88 -6.71
CA GLY A 84 19.38 -6.66 -5.92
C GLY A 84 18.06 -6.12 -5.35
N MET A 85 16.93 -6.75 -5.62
CA MET A 85 15.63 -6.37 -5.09
C MET A 85 15.17 -7.27 -3.95
N GLY A 86 14.52 -6.69 -2.95
CA GLY A 86 13.85 -7.42 -1.88
C GLY A 86 12.34 -7.52 -2.13
N LEU A 87 11.74 -8.63 -1.71
CA LEU A 87 10.31 -8.86 -1.84
C LEU A 87 9.73 -9.42 -0.56
N ILE A 88 8.62 -8.84 -0.09
CA ILE A 88 7.87 -9.34 1.07
C ILE A 88 6.47 -9.73 0.63
N VAL A 89 6.01 -10.92 1.03
CA VAL A 89 4.61 -11.33 0.84
C VAL A 89 3.78 -10.83 2.02
N ARG A 90 2.70 -10.13 1.69
CA ARG A 90 1.70 -9.63 2.65
C ARG A 90 0.76 -10.75 3.08
N THR A 91 0.02 -10.52 4.17
CA THR A 91 -1.03 -11.46 4.65
C THR A 91 -2.11 -11.74 3.59
N ALA A 92 -2.40 -10.78 2.73
CA ALA A 92 -3.35 -10.94 1.62
C ALA A 92 -2.88 -11.92 0.54
N GLY A 93 -1.59 -12.29 0.54
CA GLY A 93 -1.02 -13.26 -0.39
C GLY A 93 -1.26 -14.73 -0.01
N VAL A 94 -1.79 -15.01 1.18
CA VAL A 94 -2.12 -16.38 1.60
C VAL A 94 -3.17 -16.98 0.65
N GLY A 95 -2.90 -18.21 0.18
CA GLY A 95 -3.79 -18.92 -0.73
C GLY A 95 -3.86 -18.35 -2.15
N ARG A 96 -2.93 -17.46 -2.54
CA ARG A 96 -2.83 -16.94 -3.91
C ARG A 96 -1.95 -17.85 -4.76
N SER A 97 -2.35 -17.99 -6.03
CA SER A 97 -1.56 -18.76 -7.01
C SER A 97 -0.26 -18.01 -7.35
N GLN A 98 0.72 -18.77 -7.88
CA GLN A 98 1.96 -18.19 -8.38
C GLN A 98 1.68 -17.12 -9.46
N ASP A 99 0.74 -17.34 -10.35
CA ASP A 99 0.39 -16.40 -11.42
C ASP A 99 -0.15 -15.08 -10.86
N GLU A 100 -0.99 -15.14 -9.81
CA GLU A 100 -1.49 -13.93 -9.13
C GLU A 100 -0.36 -13.14 -8.45
N LEU A 101 0.60 -13.83 -7.84
CA LEU A 101 1.75 -13.20 -7.21
C LEU A 101 2.71 -12.62 -8.26
N GLN A 102 2.97 -13.34 -9.37
CA GLN A 102 3.81 -12.85 -10.46
C GLN A 102 3.21 -11.60 -11.10
N TRP A 103 1.91 -11.57 -11.29
CA TRP A 103 1.20 -10.42 -11.83
C TRP A 103 1.33 -9.17 -10.95
N ASP A 104 1.22 -9.32 -9.64
CA ASP A 104 1.44 -8.23 -8.69
C ASP A 104 2.90 -7.76 -8.70
N LEU A 105 3.84 -8.69 -8.83
CA LEU A 105 5.26 -8.38 -9.00
C LEU A 105 5.52 -7.59 -10.29
N ASP A 106 4.98 -8.02 -11.42
CA ASP A 106 5.14 -7.36 -12.71
C ASP A 106 4.61 -5.92 -12.68
N TYR A 107 3.47 -5.71 -12.03
CA TYR A 107 2.94 -4.38 -11.78
C TYR A 107 3.92 -3.51 -10.99
N LEU A 108 4.47 -4.04 -9.89
CA LEU A 108 5.42 -3.32 -9.04
C LEU A 108 6.74 -3.01 -9.77
N LEU A 109 7.22 -3.93 -10.59
CA LEU A 109 8.41 -3.72 -11.42
C LEU A 109 8.17 -2.64 -12.48
N ASN A 110 7.00 -2.62 -13.10
CA ASN A 110 6.64 -1.58 -14.06
C ASN A 110 6.52 -0.20 -13.38
N LEU A 111 5.93 -0.15 -12.19
CA LEU A 111 5.86 1.07 -11.38
C LEU A 111 7.27 1.57 -11.02
N TRP A 112 8.16 0.68 -10.57
CA TRP A 112 9.54 1.05 -10.26
C TRP A 112 10.28 1.61 -11.47
N ARG A 113 10.19 0.95 -12.63
CA ARG A 113 10.80 1.44 -13.89
C ARG A 113 10.28 2.83 -14.27
N ALA A 114 8.99 3.08 -14.07
CA ALA A 114 8.41 4.40 -14.31
C ALA A 114 8.99 5.48 -13.38
N ILE A 115 9.19 5.15 -12.10
CA ILE A 115 9.82 6.04 -11.11
C ILE A 115 11.27 6.31 -11.48
N GLU A 116 12.07 5.29 -11.81
CA GLU A 116 13.45 5.43 -12.23
C GLU A 116 13.60 6.29 -13.49
N THR A 117 12.70 6.11 -14.44
CA THR A 117 12.68 6.89 -15.68
C THR A 117 12.31 8.35 -15.44
N ALA A 118 11.39 8.62 -14.51
CA ALA A 118 10.94 9.98 -14.20
C ALA A 118 11.95 10.76 -13.34
N ALA A 119 12.71 10.10 -12.49
CA ALA A 119 13.63 10.73 -11.54
C ALA A 119 14.64 11.70 -12.19
N PRO A 120 15.32 11.38 -13.30
CA PRO A 120 16.29 12.28 -13.94
C PRO A 120 15.65 13.34 -14.85
N GLN A 121 14.33 13.34 -15.05
CA GLN A 121 13.71 14.23 -16.05
C GLN A 121 13.57 15.68 -15.59
N LYS A 122 13.64 15.92 -14.29
CA LYS A 122 13.48 17.26 -13.71
C LYS A 122 14.50 17.47 -12.61
N LYS A 123 14.88 18.74 -12.40
CA LYS A 123 15.75 19.13 -11.30
C LYS A 123 15.01 18.97 -9.94
N ALA A 124 15.70 18.39 -8.97
CA ALA A 124 15.18 18.28 -7.61
C ALA A 124 14.96 19.67 -6.94
N PRO A 125 14.03 19.77 -5.98
CA PRO A 125 13.10 18.75 -5.53
C PRO A 125 11.79 18.75 -6.34
N PHE A 126 11.25 17.59 -6.65
CA PHE A 126 9.90 17.45 -7.23
C PHE A 126 9.27 16.12 -6.85
N LEU A 127 7.94 16.05 -6.89
CA LEU A 127 7.17 14.84 -6.66
C LEU A 127 7.27 13.93 -7.88
N ILE A 128 7.89 12.75 -7.73
CA ILE A 128 8.02 11.75 -8.79
C ILE A 128 6.76 10.89 -8.87
N TYR A 129 6.34 10.35 -7.72
CA TYR A 129 5.22 9.45 -7.59
C TYR A 129 4.55 9.65 -6.23
N GLN A 130 3.26 9.63 -6.21
CA GLN A 130 2.45 9.61 -4.99
C GLN A 130 1.56 8.39 -5.04
N GLU A 131 1.64 7.54 -4.02
CA GLU A 131 0.69 6.44 -3.90
C GLU A 131 -0.72 7.02 -3.88
N SER A 132 -1.50 6.59 -4.85
CA SER A 132 -2.74 7.22 -5.23
C SER A 132 -3.75 7.28 -4.09
N ASN A 133 -4.79 8.03 -4.36
CA ASN A 133 -5.91 8.32 -3.48
C ASN A 133 -6.44 7.07 -2.74
N ILE A 134 -7.18 7.31 -1.69
CA ILE A 134 -7.77 6.30 -0.81
C ILE A 134 -8.55 5.21 -1.55
N ILE A 135 -9.14 5.52 -2.72
CA ILE A 135 -9.93 4.59 -3.53
C ILE A 135 -9.05 3.44 -4.04
N ILE A 136 -7.88 3.77 -4.61
CA ILE A 136 -6.97 2.75 -5.15
C ILE A 136 -6.43 1.87 -4.02
N ARG A 137 -6.10 2.47 -2.86
CA ARG A 137 -5.68 1.70 -1.69
C ARG A 137 -6.81 0.80 -1.18
N ALA A 138 -8.04 1.30 -1.12
CA ALA A 138 -9.19 0.51 -0.71
C ALA A 138 -9.44 -0.67 -1.66
N LEU A 139 -9.40 -0.44 -2.98
CA LEU A 139 -9.53 -1.50 -3.98
C LEU A 139 -8.42 -2.54 -3.84
N ARG A 140 -7.16 -2.09 -3.70
CA ARG A 140 -6.02 -2.98 -3.53
C ARG A 140 -6.17 -3.87 -2.29
N ASP A 141 -6.56 -3.29 -1.15
CA ASP A 141 -6.51 -3.98 0.13
C ASP A 141 -7.82 -4.75 0.45
N TYR A 142 -8.97 -4.28 -0.04
CA TYR A 142 -10.28 -4.80 0.38
C TYR A 142 -11.09 -5.50 -0.72
N LEU A 143 -10.76 -5.32 -2.00
CA LEU A 143 -11.50 -6.00 -3.06
C LEU A 143 -11.18 -7.50 -3.06
N ARG A 144 -12.08 -8.28 -2.48
CA ARG A 144 -11.99 -9.74 -2.36
C ARG A 144 -13.05 -10.43 -3.23
N ALA A 145 -12.98 -11.75 -3.30
CA ALA A 145 -13.91 -12.56 -4.08
C ALA A 145 -15.37 -12.42 -3.58
N ASP A 146 -15.56 -12.24 -2.28
CA ASP A 146 -16.85 -12.08 -1.62
C ASP A 146 -17.52 -10.71 -1.85
N ILE A 147 -16.78 -9.73 -2.39
CA ILE A 147 -17.36 -8.44 -2.80
C ILE A 147 -18.11 -8.62 -4.12
N GLY A 148 -19.42 -8.38 -4.07
CA GLY A 148 -20.29 -8.51 -5.25
C GLY A 148 -20.30 -7.29 -6.15
N GLU A 149 -20.20 -6.08 -5.57
CA GLU A 149 -20.39 -4.82 -6.29
C GLU A 149 -19.55 -3.71 -5.68
N ILE A 150 -19.06 -2.80 -6.53
CA ILE A 150 -18.33 -1.59 -6.17
C ILE A 150 -19.05 -0.42 -6.85
N LEU A 151 -19.63 0.46 -6.04
CA LEU A 151 -20.35 1.64 -6.54
C LEU A 151 -19.49 2.89 -6.35
N VAL A 152 -19.36 3.69 -7.39
CA VAL A 152 -18.60 4.94 -7.37
C VAL A 152 -19.45 6.06 -7.97
N ASP A 153 -19.71 7.10 -7.19
CA ASP A 153 -20.57 8.23 -7.56
C ASP A 153 -19.84 9.38 -8.26
N ASN A 154 -18.50 9.42 -8.20
CA ASN A 154 -17.70 10.43 -8.87
C ASN A 154 -17.13 9.89 -10.18
N PRO A 155 -17.42 10.50 -11.36
CA PRO A 155 -16.97 9.99 -12.65
C PRO A 155 -15.45 9.96 -12.84
N ALA A 156 -14.71 10.91 -12.22
CA ALA A 156 -13.25 10.92 -12.32
C ALA A 156 -12.63 9.78 -11.50
N VAL A 157 -13.15 9.56 -10.29
CA VAL A 157 -12.73 8.46 -9.40
C VAL A 157 -13.13 7.10 -10.02
N TYR A 158 -14.30 7.01 -10.65
CA TYR A 158 -14.72 5.81 -11.37
C TYR A 158 -13.72 5.42 -12.46
N ARG A 159 -13.27 6.37 -13.28
CA ARG A 159 -12.25 6.10 -14.31
C ARG A 159 -10.94 5.64 -13.71
N GLN A 160 -10.47 6.29 -12.64
CA GLN A 160 -9.25 5.86 -11.94
C GLN A 160 -9.36 4.42 -11.39
N ALA A 161 -10.51 4.10 -10.79
CA ALA A 161 -10.78 2.76 -10.29
C ALA A 161 -10.82 1.73 -11.44
N GLN A 162 -11.44 2.09 -12.57
CA GLN A 162 -11.53 1.26 -13.76
C GLN A 162 -10.14 0.95 -14.33
N ASP A 163 -9.31 1.97 -14.53
CA ASP A 163 -7.94 1.82 -15.05
C ASP A 163 -7.12 0.90 -14.12
N PHE A 164 -7.21 1.13 -12.82
CA PHE A 164 -6.51 0.30 -11.84
C PHE A 164 -6.98 -1.17 -11.86
N ILE A 165 -8.30 -1.40 -11.80
CA ILE A 165 -8.86 -2.77 -11.80
C ILE A 165 -8.49 -3.49 -13.12
N GLN A 166 -8.53 -2.78 -14.24
CA GLN A 166 -8.20 -3.36 -15.54
C GLN A 166 -6.73 -3.78 -15.62
N GLN A 167 -5.82 -3.04 -14.98
CA GLN A 167 -4.39 -3.35 -14.98
C GLN A 167 -4.01 -4.45 -13.99
N VAL A 168 -4.60 -4.44 -12.79
CA VAL A 168 -4.14 -5.27 -11.66
C VAL A 168 -5.05 -6.46 -11.39
N MET A 169 -6.36 -6.36 -11.68
CA MET A 169 -7.34 -7.40 -11.34
C MET A 169 -8.53 -7.43 -12.31
N PRO A 170 -8.30 -7.64 -13.62
CA PRO A 170 -9.32 -7.47 -14.68
C PRO A 170 -10.57 -8.33 -14.50
N HIS A 171 -10.45 -9.48 -13.85
CA HIS A 171 -11.60 -10.34 -13.55
C HIS A 171 -12.63 -9.70 -12.60
N ASN A 172 -12.26 -8.64 -11.90
CA ASN A 172 -13.18 -7.88 -11.03
C ASN A 172 -13.82 -6.65 -11.73
N LEU A 173 -13.50 -6.40 -12.99
CA LEU A 173 -13.98 -5.20 -13.69
C LEU A 173 -15.52 -5.16 -13.78
N SER A 174 -16.17 -6.30 -13.93
CA SER A 174 -17.63 -6.41 -13.96
C SER A 174 -18.33 -6.01 -12.66
N LYS A 175 -17.60 -6.00 -11.55
CA LYS A 175 -18.11 -5.57 -10.23
C LYS A 175 -18.15 -4.05 -10.09
N LEU A 176 -17.35 -3.31 -10.85
CA LEU A 176 -17.29 -1.85 -10.79
C LEU A 176 -18.43 -1.22 -11.59
N LYS A 177 -19.22 -0.40 -10.92
CA LYS A 177 -20.39 0.28 -11.53
C LYS A 177 -20.41 1.76 -11.16
N PRO A 178 -20.77 2.63 -12.11
CA PRO A 178 -21.02 4.03 -11.79
C PRO A 178 -22.35 4.13 -11.02
N TYR A 179 -22.37 4.95 -9.99
CA TYR A 179 -23.59 5.28 -9.26
C TYR A 179 -24.12 6.63 -9.74
N GLN A 180 -25.38 6.65 -10.21
CA GLN A 180 -26.02 7.83 -10.83
C GLN A 180 -27.45 8.04 -10.33
N ASP A 181 -27.74 7.65 -9.09
CA ASP A 181 -29.04 7.86 -8.49
C ASP A 181 -29.19 9.29 -7.95
N SER A 182 -30.43 9.77 -7.80
CA SER A 182 -30.75 11.06 -7.18
C SER A 182 -30.52 11.06 -5.66
N ILE A 183 -30.55 9.89 -5.02
CA ILE A 183 -30.27 9.74 -3.60
C ILE A 183 -28.74 9.58 -3.42
N PRO A 184 -28.07 10.40 -2.58
CA PRO A 184 -26.66 10.25 -2.32
C PRO A 184 -26.28 8.83 -1.89
N LEU A 185 -25.13 8.32 -2.37
CA LEU A 185 -24.72 6.92 -2.18
C LEU A 185 -24.70 6.50 -0.72
N PHE A 186 -24.12 7.30 0.17
CA PHE A 186 -24.02 6.96 1.60
C PHE A 186 -25.36 7.05 2.31
N THR A 187 -26.22 7.96 1.89
CA THR A 187 -27.59 8.07 2.41
C THR A 187 -28.41 6.82 2.02
N ARG A 188 -28.31 6.36 0.76
CA ARG A 188 -29.02 5.18 0.28
C ARG A 188 -28.71 3.93 1.09
N PHE A 189 -27.44 3.73 1.46
CA PHE A 189 -27.00 2.57 2.22
C PHE A 189 -26.90 2.83 3.73
N GLN A 190 -27.44 3.95 4.22
CA GLN A 190 -27.44 4.35 5.63
C GLN A 190 -26.04 4.37 6.27
N ILE A 191 -25.02 4.66 5.48
CA ILE A 191 -23.62 4.73 5.92
C ILE A 191 -23.37 6.03 6.66
N GLU A 192 -23.97 7.13 6.20
CA GLU A 192 -23.77 8.48 6.75
C GLU A 192 -24.10 8.54 8.25
N SER A 193 -25.25 7.99 8.65
CA SER A 193 -25.64 7.93 10.06
C SER A 193 -24.70 7.07 10.92
N GLN A 194 -24.14 6.01 10.34
CA GLN A 194 -23.16 5.16 11.02
C GLN A 194 -21.81 5.88 11.21
N ILE A 195 -21.38 6.66 10.20
CA ILE A 195 -20.19 7.50 10.30
C ILE A 195 -20.38 8.56 11.39
N GLU A 196 -21.52 9.26 11.40
CA GLU A 196 -21.85 10.25 12.44
C GLU A 196 -21.82 9.64 13.83
N THR A 197 -22.39 8.45 13.99
CA THR A 197 -22.36 7.72 15.27
C THR A 197 -20.94 7.36 15.70
N ALA A 198 -20.07 7.00 14.77
CA ALA A 198 -18.68 6.64 15.07
C ALA A 198 -17.85 7.84 15.58
N TYR A 199 -18.26 9.08 15.25
CA TYR A 199 -17.63 10.31 15.76
C TYR A 199 -18.23 10.82 17.08
N GLN A 200 -19.29 10.19 17.58
CA GLN A 200 -19.87 10.56 18.86
C GLN A 200 -19.00 10.06 20.01
N ARG A 201 -18.97 10.85 21.08
CA ARG A 201 -18.23 10.46 22.30
C ARG A 201 -18.81 9.19 22.93
N GLU A 202 -20.12 8.99 22.83
CA GLU A 202 -20.82 7.84 23.38
C GLU A 202 -21.43 7.00 22.26
N VAL A 203 -21.12 5.70 22.27
CA VAL A 203 -21.66 4.71 21.32
C VAL A 203 -22.51 3.70 22.10
N SER A 204 -23.79 3.65 21.77
CA SER A 204 -24.74 2.70 22.37
C SER A 204 -24.51 1.29 21.83
N LEU A 205 -24.50 0.29 22.70
CA LEU A 205 -24.40 -1.12 22.33
C LEU A 205 -25.79 -1.75 22.20
N PRO A 206 -25.97 -2.77 21.35
CA PRO A 206 -27.24 -3.52 21.23
C PRO A 206 -27.72 -4.15 22.54
N SER A 207 -26.79 -4.40 23.48
CA SER A 207 -27.08 -4.93 24.82
C SER A 207 -27.67 -3.90 25.79
N GLY A 208 -27.84 -2.62 25.39
CA GLY A 208 -28.31 -1.53 26.24
C GLY A 208 -27.21 -0.84 27.05
N GLY A 209 -25.94 -1.26 26.90
CA GLY A 209 -24.81 -0.57 27.45
C GLY A 209 -24.27 0.53 26.51
N GLY A 210 -23.32 1.34 26.98
CA GLY A 210 -22.63 2.36 26.17
C GLY A 210 -21.12 2.28 26.33
N ILE A 211 -20.41 2.69 25.29
CA ILE A 211 -18.95 2.89 25.30
C ILE A 211 -18.70 4.39 25.16
N VAL A 212 -17.92 4.95 26.09
CA VAL A 212 -17.49 6.36 26.05
C VAL A 212 -16.04 6.41 25.65
N ILE A 213 -15.74 7.17 24.59
CA ILE A 213 -14.38 7.34 24.06
C ILE A 213 -13.97 8.78 24.28
N ASP A 214 -13.00 8.99 25.18
CA ASP A 214 -12.44 10.30 25.46
C ASP A 214 -11.06 10.46 24.79
N TYR A 215 -10.74 11.68 24.40
CA TYR A 215 -9.41 12.02 23.92
C TYR A 215 -8.43 11.96 25.09
N THR A 216 -7.30 11.31 24.87
CA THR A 216 -6.20 11.28 25.83
C THR A 216 -5.07 12.19 25.36
N GLU A 217 -4.31 12.76 26.31
CA GLU A 217 -3.15 13.61 25.99
C GLU A 217 -2.02 12.85 25.26
N ALA A 218 -2.09 11.52 25.22
CA ALA A 218 -1.07 10.66 24.63
C ALA A 218 -1.28 10.34 23.15
N LEU A 219 -2.33 10.82 22.53
CA LEU A 219 -2.65 10.58 21.11
C LEU A 219 -2.40 11.81 20.26
#